data_2f78243bcd88ae09c1da382c4d728649
#
_entry.id   2f78243bcd88ae09c1da382c4d728649
#
_cell.length_a   1.000
_cell.length_b   1.000
_cell.length_c   1.000
_cell.angle_alpha   90.00
_cell.angle_beta   90.00
_cell.angle_gamma   90.00
#
_symmetry.space_group_name_H-M   'P 1'
#
loop_
_entity.id
_entity.type
_entity.pdbx_description
1 polymer ?
#
loop_
_entity_poly.entity_id
_entity_poly.type
_entity_poly.pdbx_seq_one_letter_code
_entity_poly.pdbx_strand_id
1 'polypeptide(L)'
;MFDIRTAWRRLAARISGDTNQETIDAIEARNVSDSPAPATVTPAPTTVEATGADAVPAPAPSAPTTSGEAAPDDAPATRPARVISLGEVWVDIMMDVDSLPKAGGFAASRNTIPTIDGSYRALLASRLMGTPTAHAGIIGAGPWASMIRHAFYEHDITHIGPDRLDADTGFRLVLNDTNGGKTFIATYGAEAQGGADTFDGVDLQPGDVVSISSNSLMDATAAGVDAFIRQSGSDPDARPYQIVLSPTSSLERVNDRLLEDLVLARPIWTCNRQAAVKLADRLGAPLDEVPVTVGGTFDNEMKALCDNLGTTLRAPLIIRAGARGAWVRLPGGEVTHVDGFPTKAVHKRSAGTVHTGVLCAMLATGRSLVEATQVANAAASLSIEHSENGIPVPPARDEVLALVERGAASEH
;
A
#
# COMPACT_ATOMS: atom_id res chain seq x y z
N MET A 1 -24.58 5.89 16.03
CA MET A 1 -24.26 7.08 15.21
C MET A 1 -23.06 7.72 15.89
N PHE A 2 -21.86 7.47 15.37
CA PHE A 2 -20.59 7.87 15.96
C PHE A 2 -20.41 9.37 15.70
N ASP A 3 -20.15 10.16 16.74
CA ASP A 3 -19.96 11.62 16.61
C ASP A 3 -18.53 11.92 16.18
N ILE A 4 -18.33 12.02 14.86
CA ILE A 4 -17.06 12.36 14.20
C ILE A 4 -16.45 13.67 14.75
N ARG A 5 -17.29 14.62 15.19
CA ARG A 5 -16.82 15.90 15.81
C ARG A 5 -16.11 15.68 17.14
N THR A 6 -16.48 14.63 17.86
CA THR A 6 -15.83 14.28 19.13
C THR A 6 -14.48 13.61 18.87
N ALA A 7 -14.35 12.74 17.88
CA ALA A 7 -13.08 12.14 17.45
C ALA A 7 -12.08 13.23 16.98
N TRP A 8 -12.57 14.22 16.24
CA TRP A 8 -11.78 15.36 15.77
C TRP A 8 -11.27 16.25 16.91
N ARG A 9 -12.07 16.52 17.91
CA ARG A 9 -11.64 17.29 19.07
C ARG A 9 -10.53 16.57 19.84
N ARG A 10 -10.59 15.22 19.91
CA ARG A 10 -9.53 14.39 20.51
C ARG A 10 -8.23 14.47 19.70
N LEU A 11 -8.31 14.34 18.38
CA LEU A 11 -7.16 14.43 17.50
C LEU A 11 -6.54 15.85 17.56
N ALA A 12 -7.33 16.90 17.54
CA ALA A 12 -6.87 18.27 17.64
C ALA A 12 -6.18 18.54 18.98
N ALA A 13 -6.70 18.04 20.10
CA ALA A 13 -6.08 18.16 21.43
C ALA A 13 -4.73 17.43 21.49
N ARG A 14 -4.62 16.22 20.93
CA ARG A 14 -3.36 15.46 20.83
C ARG A 14 -2.32 16.14 19.95
N ILE A 15 -2.74 16.78 18.84
CA ILE A 15 -1.87 17.50 17.90
C ILE A 15 -1.38 18.84 18.47
N SER A 16 -2.20 19.53 19.29
CA SER A 16 -1.84 20.84 19.88
C SER A 16 -0.89 20.74 21.06
N GLY A 17 -0.55 19.54 21.53
CA GLY A 17 0.30 19.34 22.70
C GLY A 17 -0.37 19.69 24.03
N ASP A 18 -1.68 19.95 24.03
CA ASP A 18 -2.49 20.26 25.21
C ASP A 18 -2.89 18.96 25.90
N THR A 19 -1.89 18.28 26.45
CA THR A 19 -2.05 17.01 27.17
C THR A 19 -2.50 17.29 28.60
N ASN A 20 -3.77 17.57 28.80
CA ASN A 20 -4.38 17.38 30.10
C ASN A 20 -4.83 15.91 30.18
N GLN A 21 -4.00 15.05 30.79
CA GLN A 21 -4.21 13.60 30.91
C GLN A 21 -5.58 13.26 31.52
N GLU A 22 -6.11 14.08 32.43
CA GLU A 22 -7.42 13.88 33.03
C GLU A 22 -8.58 13.97 32.02
N THR A 23 -8.44 14.75 30.95
CA THR A 23 -9.45 14.87 29.89
C THR A 23 -9.46 13.66 29.01
N ILE A 24 -8.30 13.05 28.76
CA ILE A 24 -8.15 11.84 27.95
C ILE A 24 -8.73 10.62 28.70
N ASP A 25 -8.41 10.46 29.97
CA ASP A 25 -8.87 9.35 30.80
C ASP A 25 -10.40 9.37 31.04
N ALA A 26 -11.00 10.55 31.17
CA ALA A 26 -12.46 10.73 31.32
C ALA A 26 -13.24 10.37 30.04
N ILE A 27 -12.59 10.45 28.88
CA ILE A 27 -13.16 10.09 27.56
C ILE A 27 -13.00 8.59 27.30
N GLU A 28 -11.92 7.98 27.75
CA GLU A 28 -11.68 6.52 27.63
C GLU A 28 -12.63 5.71 28.54
N ALA A 29 -12.92 6.18 29.73
CA ALA A 29 -13.81 5.50 30.70
C ALA A 29 -15.26 5.38 30.22
N ARG A 30 -15.74 6.24 29.33
CA ARG A 30 -17.12 6.22 28.81
C ARG A 30 -17.36 5.22 27.68
N ASN A 31 -16.32 4.71 27.02
CA ASN A 31 -16.44 3.84 25.84
C ASN A 31 -16.31 2.33 26.13
N VAL A 32 -16.08 1.93 27.39
CA VAL A 32 -15.92 0.50 27.74
C VAL A 32 -17.26 -0.22 27.96
N SER A 33 -18.38 0.51 28.03
CA SER A 33 -19.70 -0.07 28.41
C SER A 33 -20.59 -0.58 27.27
N ASP A 34 -20.26 -0.37 25.98
CA ASP A 34 -21.23 -0.60 24.88
C ASP A 34 -20.73 -1.51 23.73
N SER A 35 -19.84 -2.46 23.96
CA SER A 35 -19.48 -3.43 22.91
C SER A 35 -20.01 -4.83 23.23
N PRO A 36 -20.83 -5.46 22.34
CA PRO A 36 -21.21 -6.86 22.49
C PRO A 36 -20.05 -7.79 22.13
N ALA A 37 -19.92 -8.86 22.93
CA ALA A 37 -18.86 -9.88 22.79
C ALA A 37 -18.96 -10.67 21.46
N PRO A 38 -17.85 -11.06 20.83
CA PRO A 38 -17.85 -11.88 19.64
C PRO A 38 -18.22 -13.35 19.96
N ALA A 39 -19.04 -13.92 19.07
CA ALA A 39 -19.47 -15.31 19.15
C ALA A 39 -18.29 -16.26 18.82
N THR A 40 -18.00 -17.17 19.74
CA THR A 40 -17.00 -18.25 19.61
C THR A 40 -17.56 -19.36 18.70
N VAL A 41 -16.89 -19.60 17.56
CA VAL A 41 -17.10 -20.79 16.73
C VAL A 41 -16.00 -21.79 17.03
N THR A 42 -16.37 -22.94 17.59
CA THR A 42 -15.44 -24.05 17.89
C THR A 42 -15.31 -24.95 16.64
N PRO A 43 -14.11 -25.21 16.11
CA PRO A 43 -13.93 -26.20 15.05
C PRO A 43 -13.84 -27.61 15.62
N ALA A 44 -14.48 -28.57 14.94
CA ALA A 44 -14.40 -29.99 15.23
C ALA A 44 -13.07 -30.60 14.76
N PRO A 45 -12.49 -31.58 15.48
CA PRO A 45 -11.21 -32.17 15.12
C PRO A 45 -11.39 -33.24 14.02
N THR A 46 -10.63 -33.09 12.93
CA THR A 46 -10.45 -34.14 11.94
C THR A 46 -9.06 -34.74 12.09
N THR A 47 -9.01 -35.97 12.57
CA THR A 47 -7.80 -36.80 12.61
C THR A 47 -7.53 -37.40 11.24
N VAL A 48 -6.34 -37.12 10.68
CA VAL A 48 -5.79 -37.81 9.51
C VAL A 48 -4.48 -38.46 9.96
N GLU A 49 -4.40 -39.78 9.88
CA GLU A 49 -3.20 -40.58 10.15
C GLU A 49 -2.16 -40.33 9.02
N ALA A 50 -0.93 -40.04 9.44
CA ALA A 50 0.21 -39.91 8.54
C ALA A 50 0.94 -41.26 8.45
N THR A 51 1.04 -41.80 7.24
CA THR A 51 1.97 -42.89 6.89
C THR A 51 3.31 -42.29 6.48
N GLY A 52 4.39 -42.80 7.07
CA GLY A 52 5.75 -42.29 6.90
C GLY A 52 6.34 -42.50 5.51
N ALA A 53 7.21 -41.56 5.14
CA ALA A 53 8.19 -41.74 4.07
C ALA A 53 9.55 -41.20 4.53
N ASP A 54 10.58 -41.98 4.24
CA ASP A 54 11.95 -41.86 4.70
C ASP A 54 12.65 -40.55 4.34
N ALA A 55 13.34 -39.98 5.36
CA ALA A 55 14.18 -38.78 5.20
C ALA A 55 15.60 -39.17 4.75
N VAL A 56 16.07 -38.53 3.69
CA VAL A 56 17.49 -38.55 3.26
C VAL A 56 18.21 -37.35 3.93
N PRO A 57 19.35 -37.56 4.62
CA PRO A 57 20.04 -36.50 5.31
C PRO A 57 20.88 -35.61 4.34
N ALA A 58 20.77 -34.31 4.51
CA ALA A 58 21.59 -33.31 3.83
C ALA A 58 23.01 -33.21 4.44
N PRO A 59 24.03 -32.89 3.65
CA PRO A 59 25.41 -32.77 4.14
C PRO A 59 25.63 -31.44 4.90
N ALA A 60 26.39 -31.50 5.98
CA ALA A 60 26.77 -30.37 6.82
C ALA A 60 27.78 -29.45 6.11
N PRO A 61 27.72 -28.10 6.30
CA PRO A 61 28.71 -27.20 5.77
C PRO A 61 29.97 -27.17 6.64
N SER A 62 31.12 -27.27 6.00
CA SER A 62 32.45 -27.15 6.61
C SER A 62 32.76 -25.69 6.95
N ALA A 63 33.25 -25.45 8.16
CA ALA A 63 33.72 -24.14 8.59
C ALA A 63 35.12 -23.81 8.01
N PRO A 64 35.37 -22.58 7.56
CA PRO A 64 36.74 -22.09 7.32
C PRO A 64 37.27 -21.39 8.58
N THR A 65 38.35 -21.90 9.12
CA THR A 65 39.24 -21.19 10.03
C THR A 65 40.19 -20.32 9.22
N THR A 66 40.15 -19.01 9.39
CA THR A 66 41.33 -18.15 9.18
C THR A 66 41.31 -16.98 10.15
N SER A 67 42.30 -16.97 11.03
CA SER A 67 42.75 -15.84 11.83
C SER A 67 43.33 -14.77 10.92
N GLY A 68 42.71 -13.59 10.85
CA GLY A 68 43.19 -12.40 10.19
C GLY A 68 42.95 -11.20 11.10
N GLU A 69 44.04 -10.48 11.33
CA GLU A 69 44.25 -9.29 12.14
C GLU A 69 43.23 -8.20 11.84
N ALA A 70 42.56 -7.67 12.87
CA ALA A 70 41.58 -6.60 12.77
C ALA A 70 42.26 -5.27 12.43
N ALA A 71 41.90 -4.68 11.30
CA ALA A 71 42.13 -3.28 11.00
C ALA A 71 41.03 -2.43 11.64
N PRO A 72 41.34 -1.25 12.19
CA PRO A 72 40.33 -0.39 12.82
C PRO A 72 39.57 0.44 11.76
N ASP A 73 38.31 0.74 12.04
CA ASP A 73 37.41 1.65 11.33
C ASP A 73 36.76 1.13 10.03
N ASP A 74 35.85 0.14 10.19
CA ASP A 74 34.75 -0.04 9.23
C ASP A 74 33.44 0.38 9.91
N ALA A 75 33.00 1.62 9.65
CA ALA A 75 31.62 1.95 9.79
C ALA A 75 30.82 0.94 8.93
N PRO A 76 29.73 0.34 9.43
CA PRO A 76 28.98 -0.68 8.67
C PRO A 76 28.61 -0.10 7.31
N ALA A 77 29.05 -0.77 6.24
CA ALA A 77 28.73 -0.37 4.87
C ALA A 77 27.21 -0.25 4.75
N THR A 78 26.72 0.98 4.61
CA THR A 78 25.27 1.23 4.48
C THR A 78 24.82 0.63 3.15
N ARG A 79 23.91 -0.35 3.21
CA ARG A 79 23.29 -0.89 2.00
C ARG A 79 22.52 0.20 1.25
N PRO A 80 22.29 0.06 -0.07
CA PRO A 80 21.42 0.99 -0.80
C PRO A 80 20.02 1.05 -0.16
N ALA A 81 19.41 2.24 -0.19
CA ALA A 81 18.03 2.43 0.22
C ALA A 81 17.10 1.54 -0.59
N ARG A 82 16.08 1.00 0.04
CA ARG A 82 15.12 0.06 -0.57
C ARG A 82 13.68 0.49 -0.32
N VAL A 83 12.78 -0.04 -1.15
CA VAL A 83 11.33 0.05 -0.92
C VAL A 83 10.88 -1.20 -0.19
N ILE A 84 10.22 -1.04 0.96
CA ILE A 84 9.73 -2.13 1.80
C ILE A 84 8.21 -2.05 1.87
N SER A 85 7.50 -3.13 1.51
CA SER A 85 6.05 -3.17 1.65
C SER A 85 5.63 -3.88 2.93
N LEU A 86 4.78 -3.24 3.73
CA LEU A 86 4.03 -3.85 4.84
C LEU A 86 2.65 -4.33 4.36
N GLY A 87 2.46 -4.48 3.05
CA GLY A 87 1.21 -4.90 2.45
C GLY A 87 1.06 -6.41 2.34
N GLU A 88 -0.09 -6.83 1.89
CA GLU A 88 -0.40 -8.21 1.57
C GLU A 88 -0.09 -8.50 0.10
N VAL A 89 0.17 -9.76 -0.19
CA VAL A 89 0.30 -10.31 -1.53
C VAL A 89 -0.61 -11.52 -1.66
N TRP A 90 -1.36 -11.61 -2.74
CA TRP A 90 -2.25 -12.73 -3.06
C TRP A 90 -2.27 -13.02 -4.55
N VAL A 91 -2.91 -14.12 -4.94
CA VAL A 91 -3.11 -14.49 -6.36
C VAL A 91 -4.51 -14.07 -6.81
N ASP A 92 -4.60 -13.31 -7.91
CA ASP A 92 -5.85 -13.08 -8.63
C ASP A 92 -6.00 -14.16 -9.74
N ILE A 93 -7.13 -14.82 -9.76
CA ILE A 93 -7.53 -15.70 -10.87
C ILE A 93 -8.55 -14.93 -11.69
N MET A 94 -8.10 -14.32 -12.78
CA MET A 94 -8.95 -13.55 -13.68
C MET A 94 -9.66 -14.50 -14.64
N MET A 95 -10.98 -14.40 -14.72
CA MET A 95 -11.83 -15.26 -15.55
C MET A 95 -12.79 -14.41 -16.37
N ASP A 96 -12.80 -14.62 -17.68
CA ASP A 96 -13.75 -13.97 -18.58
C ASP A 96 -14.95 -14.89 -18.78
N VAL A 97 -16.12 -14.44 -18.34
CA VAL A 97 -17.38 -15.17 -18.43
C VAL A 97 -18.39 -14.39 -19.27
N ASP A 98 -19.36 -15.08 -19.88
CA ASP A 98 -20.41 -14.39 -20.64
C ASP A 98 -21.35 -13.62 -19.70
N SER A 99 -21.69 -14.25 -18.59
CA SER A 99 -22.50 -13.64 -17.51
C SER A 99 -22.26 -14.42 -16.22
N LEU A 100 -22.55 -13.77 -15.10
CA LEU A 100 -22.52 -14.44 -13.80
C LEU A 100 -23.61 -15.52 -13.74
N PRO A 101 -23.32 -16.76 -13.30
CA PRO A 101 -24.31 -17.78 -13.15
C PRO A 101 -25.28 -17.45 -11.99
N LYS A 102 -26.56 -17.79 -12.14
CA LYS A 102 -27.52 -17.79 -11.03
C LYS A 102 -27.18 -18.92 -10.06
N ALA A 103 -27.72 -18.86 -8.85
CA ALA A 103 -27.56 -19.94 -7.87
C ALA A 103 -27.94 -21.29 -8.46
N GLY A 104 -27.07 -22.30 -8.35
CA GLY A 104 -27.22 -23.62 -8.96
C GLY A 104 -26.93 -23.69 -10.46
N GLY A 105 -26.55 -22.57 -11.09
CA GLY A 105 -26.20 -22.51 -12.51
C GLY A 105 -24.71 -22.78 -12.78
N PHE A 106 -24.35 -22.75 -14.06
CA PHE A 106 -23.01 -22.97 -14.57
C PHE A 106 -22.62 -21.82 -15.52
N ALA A 107 -21.35 -21.39 -15.45
CA ALA A 107 -20.73 -20.54 -16.46
C ALA A 107 -19.33 -21.10 -16.79
N ALA A 108 -19.00 -21.20 -18.07
CA ALA A 108 -17.66 -21.53 -18.52
C ALA A 108 -16.82 -20.25 -18.68
N SER A 109 -15.57 -20.28 -18.26
CA SER A 109 -14.63 -19.20 -18.55
C SER A 109 -14.08 -19.35 -19.96
N ARG A 110 -14.04 -18.23 -20.70
CA ARG A 110 -13.42 -18.17 -22.03
C ARG A 110 -11.90 -18.00 -21.94
N ASN A 111 -11.45 -17.39 -20.87
CA ASN A 111 -10.04 -17.16 -20.60
C ASN A 111 -9.82 -17.16 -19.09
N THR A 112 -8.73 -17.80 -18.63
CA THR A 112 -8.38 -17.84 -17.20
C THR A 112 -6.89 -17.52 -17.04
N ILE A 113 -6.60 -16.45 -16.30
CA ILE A 113 -5.22 -15.96 -16.12
C ILE A 113 -4.97 -15.80 -14.62
N PRO A 114 -4.10 -16.62 -14.02
CA PRO A 114 -3.58 -16.35 -12.69
C PRO A 114 -2.55 -15.22 -12.74
N THR A 115 -2.60 -14.30 -11.79
CA THR A 115 -1.65 -13.20 -11.68
C THR A 115 -1.48 -12.81 -10.21
N ILE A 116 -0.33 -12.28 -9.86
CA ILE A 116 -0.07 -11.81 -8.49
C ILE A 116 -0.51 -10.35 -8.37
N ASP A 117 -1.20 -10.03 -7.30
CA ASP A 117 -1.71 -8.68 -7.00
C ASP A 117 -1.32 -8.25 -5.57
N GLY A 118 -1.99 -7.25 -5.04
CA GLY A 118 -1.63 -6.62 -3.78
C GLY A 118 -0.39 -5.74 -3.90
N SER A 119 0.47 -5.79 -2.92
CA SER A 119 1.71 -5.01 -2.89
C SER A 119 2.77 -5.46 -3.90
N TYR A 120 2.66 -6.68 -4.43
CA TYR A 120 3.58 -7.18 -5.46
C TYR A 120 3.74 -6.24 -6.64
N ARG A 121 2.64 -5.67 -7.16
CA ARG A 121 2.70 -4.77 -8.32
C ARG A 121 3.44 -3.46 -8.03
N ALA A 122 3.33 -2.95 -6.81
CA ALA A 122 4.10 -1.78 -6.39
C ALA A 122 5.59 -2.11 -6.25
N LEU A 123 5.90 -3.26 -5.63
CA LEU A 123 7.27 -3.73 -5.49
C LEU A 123 7.91 -4.01 -6.86
N LEU A 124 7.19 -4.66 -7.78
CA LEU A 124 7.67 -4.91 -9.15
C LEU A 124 7.95 -3.58 -9.87
N ALA A 125 7.03 -2.61 -9.78
CA ALA A 125 7.24 -1.29 -10.37
C ALA A 125 8.47 -0.58 -9.78
N SER A 126 8.67 -0.67 -8.46
CA SER A 126 9.87 -0.12 -7.81
C SER A 126 11.14 -0.83 -8.28
N ARG A 127 11.10 -2.16 -8.39
CA ARG A 127 12.26 -2.97 -8.81
C ARG A 127 12.68 -2.67 -10.24
N LEU A 128 11.71 -2.50 -11.15
CA LEU A 128 11.97 -2.14 -12.55
C LEU A 128 12.55 -0.72 -12.70
N MET A 129 12.35 0.16 -11.72
CA MET A 129 13.05 1.45 -11.63
C MET A 129 14.49 1.34 -11.11
N GLY A 130 14.95 0.13 -10.80
CA GLY A 130 16.30 -0.15 -10.33
C GLY A 130 16.49 -0.03 -8.81
N THR A 131 15.43 0.16 -8.04
CA THR A 131 15.49 0.25 -6.57
C THR A 131 15.37 -1.14 -5.95
N PRO A 132 16.22 -1.54 -5.01
CA PRO A 132 16.05 -2.78 -4.24
C PRO A 132 14.69 -2.79 -3.53
N THR A 133 14.04 -3.96 -3.49
CA THR A 133 12.70 -4.07 -2.91
C THR A 133 12.61 -5.24 -1.94
N ALA A 134 11.78 -5.08 -0.90
CA ALA A 134 11.52 -6.11 0.07
C ALA A 134 10.03 -6.18 0.44
N HIS A 135 9.53 -7.38 0.65
CA HIS A 135 8.18 -7.65 1.15
C HIS A 135 8.26 -8.13 2.60
N ALA A 136 7.64 -7.39 3.51
CA ALA A 136 7.61 -7.68 4.94
C ALA A 136 6.30 -8.32 5.41
N GLY A 137 5.29 -8.44 4.54
CA GLY A 137 4.04 -9.13 4.85
C GLY A 137 4.22 -10.65 4.95
N ILE A 138 3.20 -11.33 5.48
CA ILE A 138 3.21 -12.78 5.65
C ILE A 138 3.04 -13.48 4.30
N ILE A 139 3.81 -14.56 4.07
CA ILE A 139 3.58 -15.50 2.97
C ILE A 139 3.30 -16.88 3.57
N GLY A 140 2.26 -17.54 3.06
CA GLY A 140 1.87 -18.88 3.48
C GLY A 140 2.76 -20.00 2.93
N ALA A 141 2.28 -21.24 3.05
CA ALA A 141 2.87 -22.43 2.45
C ALA A 141 1.78 -23.19 1.67
N GLY A 142 1.99 -23.36 0.38
CA GLY A 142 1.06 -24.04 -0.53
C GLY A 142 1.21 -23.59 -1.98
N PRO A 143 0.31 -23.97 -2.89
CA PRO A 143 0.39 -23.66 -4.32
C PRO A 143 0.44 -22.15 -4.60
N TRP A 144 -0.40 -21.35 -3.94
CA TRP A 144 -0.46 -19.91 -4.17
C TRP A 144 0.77 -19.19 -3.62
N ALA A 145 1.20 -19.55 -2.40
CA ALA A 145 2.45 -19.06 -1.83
C ALA A 145 3.66 -19.41 -2.70
N SER A 146 3.70 -20.61 -3.28
CA SER A 146 4.78 -21.04 -4.18
C SER A 146 4.83 -20.21 -5.45
N MET A 147 3.67 -19.85 -6.01
CA MET A 147 3.57 -18.96 -7.17
C MET A 147 4.11 -17.57 -6.84
N ILE A 148 3.78 -17.03 -5.66
CA ILE A 148 4.27 -15.73 -5.20
C ILE A 148 5.79 -15.76 -5.02
N ARG A 149 6.34 -16.79 -4.34
CA ARG A 149 7.80 -16.92 -4.14
C ARG A 149 8.55 -17.05 -5.45
N HIS A 150 7.98 -17.78 -6.43
CA HIS A 150 8.57 -17.88 -7.75
C HIS A 150 8.68 -16.52 -8.44
N ALA A 151 7.61 -15.73 -8.44
CA ALA A 151 7.63 -14.39 -9.02
C ALA A 151 8.57 -13.43 -8.26
N PHE A 152 8.68 -13.56 -6.94
CA PHE A 152 9.65 -12.79 -6.16
C PHE A 152 11.09 -13.12 -6.57
N TYR A 153 11.37 -14.41 -6.76
CA TYR A 153 12.68 -14.86 -7.25
C TYR A 153 12.98 -14.35 -8.68
N GLU A 154 12.03 -14.45 -9.60
CA GLU A 154 12.21 -13.99 -10.99
C GLU A 154 12.47 -12.47 -11.08
N HIS A 155 11.89 -11.70 -10.15
CA HIS A 155 12.00 -10.23 -10.17
C HIS A 155 12.92 -9.68 -9.08
N ASP A 156 13.70 -10.52 -8.42
CA ASP A 156 14.64 -10.12 -7.37
C ASP A 156 13.99 -9.25 -6.27
N ILE A 157 12.80 -9.69 -5.81
CA ILE A 157 12.08 -9.10 -4.68
C ILE A 157 12.41 -9.94 -3.44
N THR A 158 13.00 -9.35 -2.43
CA THR A 158 13.39 -10.05 -1.21
C THR A 158 12.17 -10.22 -0.29
N HIS A 159 11.91 -11.43 0.18
CA HIS A 159 10.97 -11.66 1.28
C HIS A 159 11.69 -11.56 2.62
N ILE A 160 11.23 -10.67 3.51
CA ILE A 160 11.80 -10.44 4.85
C ILE A 160 10.76 -10.58 5.96
N GLY A 161 9.49 -10.83 5.59
CA GLY A 161 8.40 -11.04 6.53
C GLY A 161 8.32 -12.47 7.07
N PRO A 162 7.37 -12.73 7.97
CA PRO A 162 7.16 -14.07 8.50
C PRO A 162 6.66 -15.05 7.44
N ASP A 163 7.14 -16.29 7.50
CA ASP A 163 6.54 -17.43 6.80
C ASP A 163 5.52 -18.12 7.70
N ARG A 164 4.37 -18.47 7.12
CA ARG A 164 3.33 -19.24 7.81
C ARG A 164 3.15 -20.59 7.14
N LEU A 165 3.58 -21.66 7.83
CA LEU A 165 3.67 -23.00 7.25
C LEU A 165 2.37 -23.81 7.39
N ASP A 166 1.44 -23.36 8.22
CA ASP A 166 0.16 -24.04 8.54
C ASP A 166 -1.01 -23.60 7.64
N ALA A 167 -0.82 -22.61 6.79
CA ALA A 167 -1.83 -22.09 5.85
C ALA A 167 -1.22 -21.66 4.53
N ASP A 168 -1.95 -21.78 3.43
CA ASP A 168 -1.57 -21.14 2.15
C ASP A 168 -1.92 -19.65 2.14
N THR A 169 -1.31 -18.91 1.24
CA THR A 169 -1.71 -17.55 0.92
C THR A 169 -3.08 -17.56 0.23
N GLY A 170 -3.89 -16.53 0.45
CA GLY A 170 -5.20 -16.39 -0.15
C GLY A 170 -5.17 -16.14 -1.65
N PHE A 171 -6.34 -16.27 -2.26
CA PHE A 171 -6.54 -15.93 -3.66
C PHE A 171 -7.89 -15.24 -3.86
N ARG A 172 -8.03 -14.57 -5.00
CA ARG A 172 -9.26 -13.88 -5.37
C ARG A 172 -9.68 -14.27 -6.79
N LEU A 173 -10.92 -14.72 -6.96
CA LEU A 173 -11.54 -14.84 -8.28
C LEU A 173 -11.98 -13.45 -8.74
N VAL A 174 -11.62 -13.10 -9.97
CA VAL A 174 -12.00 -11.85 -10.62
C VAL A 174 -12.80 -12.23 -11.87
N LEU A 175 -14.13 -12.18 -11.77
CA LEU A 175 -15.02 -12.53 -12.86
C LEU A 175 -15.32 -11.26 -13.67
N ASN A 176 -14.89 -11.24 -14.93
CA ASN A 176 -15.19 -10.18 -15.89
C ASN A 176 -16.33 -10.65 -16.80
N ASP A 177 -17.44 -9.94 -16.84
CA ASP A 177 -18.55 -10.23 -17.75
C ASP A 177 -18.44 -9.45 -19.07
N THR A 178 -19.23 -9.84 -20.06
CA THR A 178 -19.25 -9.18 -21.38
C THR A 178 -19.78 -7.74 -21.36
N ASN A 179 -20.45 -7.32 -20.28
CA ASN A 179 -20.94 -5.96 -20.09
C ASN A 179 -19.90 -5.05 -19.43
N GLY A 180 -18.70 -5.57 -19.14
CA GLY A 180 -17.64 -4.86 -18.43
C GLY A 180 -17.80 -4.84 -16.91
N GLY A 181 -18.77 -5.58 -16.36
CA GLY A 181 -18.93 -5.80 -14.93
C GLY A 181 -17.80 -6.65 -14.37
N LYS A 182 -17.42 -6.38 -13.12
CA LYS A 182 -16.40 -7.14 -12.38
C LYS A 182 -16.97 -7.59 -11.06
N THR A 183 -16.89 -8.89 -10.81
CA THR A 183 -17.28 -9.50 -9.53
C THR A 183 -16.09 -10.17 -8.88
N PHE A 184 -15.95 -9.99 -7.58
CA PHE A 184 -14.84 -10.51 -6.81
C PHE A 184 -15.33 -11.50 -5.77
N ILE A 185 -14.65 -12.65 -5.69
CA ILE A 185 -14.79 -13.62 -4.60
C ILE A 185 -13.40 -13.82 -4.03
N ALA A 186 -13.18 -13.41 -2.77
CA ALA A 186 -11.88 -13.47 -2.12
C ALA A 186 -11.86 -14.55 -1.04
N THR A 187 -10.75 -15.27 -0.96
CA THR A 187 -10.37 -16.06 0.20
C THR A 187 -9.18 -15.36 0.87
N TYR A 188 -9.24 -15.23 2.16
CA TYR A 188 -8.13 -14.73 2.96
C TYR A 188 -7.34 -15.92 3.51
N GLY A 189 -6.03 -15.90 3.31
CA GLY A 189 -5.13 -16.94 3.78
C GLY A 189 -4.16 -16.43 4.86
N ALA A 190 -2.94 -16.93 4.82
CA ALA A 190 -1.89 -16.57 5.76
C ALA A 190 -1.58 -15.07 5.77
N GLU A 191 -1.65 -14.40 4.61
CA GLU A 191 -1.34 -12.97 4.45
C GLU A 191 -2.22 -12.05 5.30
N ALA A 192 -3.45 -12.48 5.61
CA ALA A 192 -4.42 -11.70 6.39
C ALA A 192 -4.45 -12.08 7.89
N GLN A 193 -3.51 -12.93 8.35
CA GLN A 193 -3.49 -13.48 9.70
C GLN A 193 -2.35 -12.91 10.56
N GLY A 194 -1.93 -11.68 10.29
CA GLY A 194 -0.91 -10.99 11.06
C GLY A 194 -1.33 -10.66 12.50
N GLY A 195 -0.36 -10.30 13.32
CA GLY A 195 -0.53 -9.82 14.68
C GLY A 195 0.27 -8.52 14.91
N ALA A 196 0.28 -8.05 16.15
CA ALA A 196 1.01 -6.83 16.51
C ALA A 196 2.52 -6.93 16.28
N ASP A 197 3.07 -8.13 16.30
CA ASP A 197 4.50 -8.47 16.13
C ASP A 197 4.90 -8.75 14.67
N THR A 198 3.96 -8.68 13.73
CA THR A 198 4.20 -9.07 12.32
C THR A 198 5.38 -8.34 11.69
N PHE A 199 5.63 -7.10 12.06
CA PHE A 199 6.67 -6.25 11.47
C PHE A 199 7.84 -5.92 12.41
N ASP A 200 7.92 -6.56 13.57
CA ASP A 200 8.99 -6.31 14.57
C ASP A 200 10.39 -6.59 14.04
N GLY A 201 10.53 -7.53 13.09
CA GLY A 201 11.80 -7.91 12.48
C GLY A 201 12.24 -7.04 11.30
N VAL A 202 11.52 -5.96 10.97
CA VAL A 202 11.85 -5.10 9.81
C VAL A 202 13.00 -4.17 10.16
N ASP A 203 14.20 -4.50 9.67
CA ASP A 203 15.39 -3.64 9.78
C ASP A 203 15.31 -2.48 8.77
N LEU A 204 15.19 -1.24 9.28
CA LEU A 204 15.09 -0.01 8.48
C LEU A 204 16.38 0.79 8.57
N GLN A 205 16.81 1.32 7.43
CA GLN A 205 18.03 2.14 7.31
C GLN A 205 17.70 3.52 6.73
N PRO A 206 18.60 4.48 6.89
CA PRO A 206 18.44 5.81 6.30
C PRO A 206 18.17 5.74 4.79
N GLY A 207 17.15 6.46 4.36
CA GLY A 207 16.70 6.52 2.97
C GLY A 207 15.70 5.43 2.55
N ASP A 208 15.46 4.40 3.38
CA ASP A 208 14.40 3.40 3.08
C ASP A 208 13.02 4.07 2.95
N VAL A 209 12.17 3.48 2.12
CA VAL A 209 10.77 3.90 1.95
C VAL A 209 9.84 2.74 2.27
N VAL A 210 9.06 2.90 3.31
CA VAL A 210 8.05 1.91 3.73
C VAL A 210 6.73 2.22 3.04
N SER A 211 6.21 1.28 2.27
CA SER A 211 4.93 1.37 1.57
C SER A 211 3.84 0.60 2.31
N ILE A 212 2.76 1.29 2.67
CA ILE A 212 1.57 0.70 3.33
C ILE A 212 0.38 0.82 2.39
N SER A 213 -0.24 -0.31 2.08
CA SER A 213 -1.50 -0.36 1.33
C SER A 213 -2.70 -0.39 2.28
N SER A 214 -3.88 0.07 1.81
CA SER A 214 -5.08 0.06 2.65
C SER A 214 -5.63 -1.34 2.94
N ASN A 215 -5.21 -2.37 2.21
CA ASN A 215 -5.68 -3.75 2.48
C ASN A 215 -5.20 -4.22 3.85
N SER A 216 -3.92 -4.01 4.15
CA SER A 216 -3.32 -4.35 5.46
C SER A 216 -3.90 -3.60 6.66
N LEU A 217 -4.81 -2.65 6.42
CA LEU A 217 -5.49 -1.88 7.47
C LEU A 217 -6.88 -2.43 7.83
N MET A 218 -7.33 -3.52 7.19
CA MET A 218 -8.72 -3.97 7.25
C MET A 218 -8.91 -5.38 7.85
N ASP A 219 -7.83 -6.09 8.12
CA ASP A 219 -7.81 -7.43 8.71
C ASP A 219 -6.91 -7.51 9.95
N ALA A 220 -6.52 -8.71 10.37
CA ALA A 220 -5.70 -8.92 11.56
C ALA A 220 -4.29 -8.27 11.44
N THR A 221 -3.75 -8.12 10.22
CA THR A 221 -2.47 -7.47 9.96
C THR A 221 -2.48 -5.97 10.34
N ALA A 222 -3.67 -5.37 10.44
CA ALA A 222 -3.83 -3.99 10.91
C ALA A 222 -3.21 -3.76 12.30
N ALA A 223 -3.19 -4.77 13.16
CA ALA A 223 -2.53 -4.68 14.47
C ALA A 223 -1.01 -4.52 14.35
N GLY A 224 -0.38 -5.19 13.39
CA GLY A 224 1.05 -5.03 13.10
C GLY A 224 1.37 -3.67 12.52
N VAL A 225 0.52 -3.17 11.60
CA VAL A 225 0.68 -1.81 11.06
C VAL A 225 0.51 -0.77 12.15
N ASP A 226 -0.46 -0.92 13.05
CA ASP A 226 -0.66 -0.02 14.20
C ASP A 226 0.59 0.01 15.12
N ALA A 227 1.12 -1.16 15.46
CA ALA A 227 2.35 -1.27 16.27
C ALA A 227 3.54 -0.60 15.57
N PHE A 228 3.74 -0.86 14.28
CA PHE A 228 4.78 -0.26 13.46
C PHE A 228 4.67 1.28 13.43
N ILE A 229 3.48 1.81 13.18
CA ILE A 229 3.23 3.25 13.11
C ILE A 229 3.51 3.93 14.45
N ARG A 230 3.12 3.32 15.57
CA ARG A 230 3.40 3.85 16.92
C ARG A 230 4.88 3.86 17.24
N GLN A 231 5.62 2.82 16.87
CA GLN A 231 7.08 2.77 17.03
C GLN A 231 7.77 3.83 16.15
N SER A 232 7.22 4.11 14.97
CA SER A 232 7.73 5.14 14.06
C SER A 232 7.62 6.56 14.59
N GLY A 233 6.76 6.80 15.60
CA GLY A 233 6.54 8.09 16.21
C GLY A 233 5.78 9.08 15.32
N SER A 234 5.43 10.24 15.90
CA SER A 234 4.63 11.28 15.24
C SER A 234 5.47 12.34 14.52
N ASP A 235 6.79 12.34 14.67
CA ASP A 235 7.68 13.28 14.01
C ASP A 235 8.34 12.62 12.78
N PRO A 236 7.93 12.97 11.54
CA PRO A 236 8.54 12.42 10.34
C PRO A 236 10.01 12.80 10.17
N ASP A 237 10.44 13.95 10.72
CA ASP A 237 11.82 14.42 10.59
C ASP A 237 12.77 13.68 11.55
N ALA A 238 12.23 13.04 12.59
CA ALA A 238 13.00 12.19 13.50
C ALA A 238 13.23 10.78 12.93
N ARG A 239 12.55 10.39 11.84
CA ARG A 239 12.69 9.08 11.21
C ARG A 239 13.76 9.12 10.12
N PRO A 240 14.69 8.16 10.09
CA PRO A 240 15.69 8.08 9.02
C PRO A 240 15.12 7.53 7.71
N TYR A 241 13.86 7.08 7.69
CA TYR A 241 13.13 6.51 6.56
C TYR A 241 11.80 7.23 6.32
N GLN A 242 11.22 7.05 5.15
CA GLN A 242 9.92 7.62 4.80
C GLN A 242 8.82 6.56 4.84
N ILE A 243 7.59 6.98 5.15
CA ILE A 243 6.40 6.13 5.08
C ILE A 243 5.49 6.69 4.01
N VAL A 244 5.09 5.86 3.05
CA VAL A 244 4.11 6.17 1.99
C VAL A 244 2.86 5.35 2.24
N LEU A 245 1.74 6.02 2.45
CA LEU A 245 0.43 5.40 2.64
C LEU A 245 -0.43 5.61 1.39
N SER A 246 -0.86 4.50 0.78
CA SER A 246 -1.73 4.52 -0.40
C SER A 246 -3.14 4.04 -0.04
N PRO A 247 -4.01 4.93 0.45
CA PRO A 247 -5.39 4.57 0.76
C PRO A 247 -6.20 4.35 -0.52
N THR A 248 -7.12 3.39 -0.44
CA THR A 248 -8.16 3.17 -1.46
C THR A 248 -9.51 3.69 -0.97
N SER A 249 -10.54 3.56 -1.80
CA SER A 249 -11.92 3.88 -1.40
C SER A 249 -12.45 3.02 -0.24
N SER A 250 -11.72 1.96 0.15
CA SER A 250 -12.05 1.09 1.29
C SER A 250 -11.67 1.67 2.66
N LEU A 251 -11.10 2.86 2.70
CA LEU A 251 -10.72 3.57 3.94
C LEU A 251 -11.86 3.67 4.96
N GLU A 252 -13.11 3.68 4.51
CA GLU A 252 -14.30 3.67 5.38
C GLU A 252 -14.38 2.43 6.30
N ARG A 253 -13.64 1.35 5.97
CA ARG A 253 -13.57 0.10 6.75
C ARG A 253 -12.43 0.09 7.77
N VAL A 254 -11.49 1.01 7.69
CA VAL A 254 -10.39 1.16 8.65
C VAL A 254 -10.96 1.71 9.95
N ASN A 255 -10.60 1.14 11.11
CA ASN A 255 -11.10 1.63 12.39
C ASN A 255 -10.56 3.05 12.69
N ASP A 256 -11.33 3.82 13.48
CA ASP A 256 -11.03 5.24 13.72
C ASP A 256 -9.72 5.42 14.46
N ARG A 257 -9.39 4.54 15.42
CA ARG A 257 -8.14 4.63 16.19
C ARG A 257 -6.92 4.48 15.30
N LEU A 258 -6.91 3.45 14.43
CA LEU A 258 -5.80 3.26 13.49
C LEU A 258 -5.69 4.45 12.52
N LEU A 259 -6.82 5.00 12.06
CA LEU A 259 -6.80 6.19 11.21
C LEU A 259 -6.20 7.40 11.95
N GLU A 260 -6.54 7.60 13.23
CA GLU A 260 -5.95 8.64 14.06
C GLU A 260 -4.43 8.45 14.19
N ASP A 261 -3.96 7.25 14.48
CA ASP A 261 -2.52 6.95 14.60
C ASP A 261 -1.79 7.14 13.25
N LEU A 262 -2.41 6.79 12.13
CA LEU A 262 -1.88 7.08 10.79
C LEU A 262 -1.79 8.59 10.51
N VAL A 263 -2.80 9.38 10.89
CA VAL A 263 -2.76 10.85 10.73
C VAL A 263 -1.68 11.45 11.62
N LEU A 264 -1.53 10.97 12.86
CA LEU A 264 -0.49 11.42 13.79
C LEU A 264 0.93 11.10 13.30
N ALA A 265 1.13 9.95 12.68
CA ALA A 265 2.41 9.55 12.12
C ALA A 265 2.84 10.38 10.90
N ARG A 266 1.94 11.14 10.30
CA ARG A 266 2.21 12.02 9.15
C ARG A 266 2.97 11.34 8.00
N PRO A 267 2.51 10.19 7.47
CA PRO A 267 3.11 9.59 6.29
C PRO A 267 2.87 10.46 5.05
N ILE A 268 3.57 10.17 3.97
CA ILE A 268 3.23 10.70 2.63
C ILE A 268 1.95 10.00 2.18
N TRP A 269 0.86 10.75 2.02
CA TRP A 269 -0.42 10.23 1.55
C TRP A 269 -0.47 10.28 0.02
N THR A 270 -0.78 9.17 -0.64
CA THR A 270 -1.00 9.14 -2.10
C THR A 270 -2.30 8.43 -2.44
N CYS A 271 -3.29 9.15 -2.94
CA CYS A 271 -4.62 8.61 -3.21
C CYS A 271 -5.17 9.13 -4.55
N ASN A 272 -6.20 8.47 -5.07
CA ASN A 272 -6.99 9.03 -6.16
C ASN A 272 -8.04 10.02 -5.61
N ARG A 273 -8.65 10.82 -6.50
CA ARG A 273 -9.65 11.81 -6.14
C ARG A 273 -10.79 11.23 -5.29
N GLN A 274 -11.30 10.03 -5.65
CA GLN A 274 -12.41 9.42 -4.92
C GLN A 274 -12.03 9.05 -3.48
N ALA A 275 -10.85 8.48 -3.28
CA ALA A 275 -10.34 8.17 -1.95
C ALA A 275 -10.05 9.45 -1.14
N ALA A 276 -9.53 10.51 -1.80
CA ALA A 276 -9.29 11.81 -1.15
C ALA A 276 -10.59 12.45 -0.65
N VAL A 277 -11.66 12.43 -1.46
CA VAL A 277 -12.98 12.94 -1.04
C VAL A 277 -13.52 12.17 0.15
N LYS A 278 -13.47 10.83 0.14
CA LYS A 278 -13.91 10.00 1.27
C LYS A 278 -13.05 10.22 2.53
N LEU A 279 -11.75 10.42 2.36
CA LEU A 279 -10.86 10.74 3.47
C LEU A 279 -11.17 12.10 4.07
N ALA A 280 -11.39 13.11 3.21
CA ALA A 280 -11.76 14.46 3.63
C ALA A 280 -13.10 14.46 4.39
N ASP A 281 -14.11 13.77 3.89
CA ASP A 281 -15.41 13.60 4.56
C ASP A 281 -15.23 12.92 5.93
N ARG A 282 -14.49 11.83 5.98
CA ARG A 282 -14.23 11.09 7.22
C ARG A 282 -13.46 11.89 8.27
N LEU A 283 -12.54 12.74 7.83
CA LEU A 283 -11.76 13.61 8.69
C LEU A 283 -12.46 14.94 9.01
N GLY A 284 -13.64 15.20 8.45
CA GLY A 284 -14.35 16.47 8.61
C GLY A 284 -13.58 17.66 8.01
N ALA A 285 -12.76 17.42 6.98
CA ALA A 285 -12.08 18.48 6.26
C ALA A 285 -13.12 19.33 5.51
N PRO A 286 -13.02 20.67 5.53
CA PRO A 286 -14.03 21.55 4.96
C PRO A 286 -14.00 21.49 3.42
N LEU A 287 -14.85 20.67 2.82
CA LEU A 287 -15.03 20.63 1.36
C LEU A 287 -16.10 21.62 0.87
N ASP A 288 -17.01 22.05 1.76
CA ASP A 288 -18.17 22.86 1.44
C ASP A 288 -17.83 24.34 1.17
N GLU A 289 -16.63 24.78 1.53
CA GLU A 289 -16.20 26.17 1.37
C GLU A 289 -15.47 26.46 0.04
N VAL A 290 -15.39 25.45 -0.86
CA VAL A 290 -14.93 25.74 -2.23
C VAL A 290 -16.03 26.56 -2.89
N PRO A 291 -15.82 27.86 -3.15
CA PRO A 291 -16.81 28.63 -3.84
C PRO A 291 -17.09 27.94 -5.19
N VAL A 292 -18.31 27.43 -5.36
CA VAL A 292 -18.80 27.07 -6.69
C VAL A 292 -18.92 28.36 -7.46
N THR A 293 -17.79 28.92 -7.87
CA THR A 293 -17.79 29.99 -8.86
C THR A 293 -18.36 29.37 -10.12
N VAL A 294 -19.43 29.94 -10.62
CA VAL A 294 -19.99 29.60 -11.93
C VAL A 294 -18.83 29.69 -12.93
N GLY A 295 -18.31 28.54 -13.37
CA GLY A 295 -17.07 28.41 -14.14
C GLY A 295 -15.86 27.86 -13.39
N GLY A 296 -16.03 27.32 -12.15
CA GLY A 296 -14.97 26.60 -11.43
C GLY A 296 -14.44 25.45 -12.27
N THR A 297 -13.13 25.49 -12.57
CA THR A 297 -12.47 24.45 -13.34
C THR A 297 -12.22 23.24 -12.44
N PHE A 298 -12.15 22.04 -13.01
CA PHE A 298 -11.74 20.82 -12.32
C PHE A 298 -10.42 21.02 -11.53
N ASP A 299 -9.50 21.81 -12.06
CA ASP A 299 -8.20 22.08 -11.44
C ASP A 299 -8.34 22.90 -10.16
N ASN A 300 -9.27 23.86 -10.11
CA ASN A 300 -9.58 24.61 -8.90
C ASN A 300 -10.21 23.71 -7.81
N GLU A 301 -11.10 22.80 -8.20
CA GLU A 301 -11.67 21.82 -7.26
C GLU A 301 -10.58 20.90 -6.68
N MET A 302 -9.69 20.41 -7.54
CA MET A 302 -8.59 19.55 -7.11
C MET A 302 -7.59 20.29 -6.23
N LYS A 303 -7.26 21.53 -6.56
CA LYS A 303 -6.40 22.39 -5.75
C LYS A 303 -7.00 22.61 -4.36
N ALA A 304 -8.28 22.96 -4.28
CA ALA A 304 -8.98 23.18 -3.02
C ALA A 304 -9.07 21.91 -2.19
N LEU A 305 -9.41 20.76 -2.80
CA LEU A 305 -9.42 19.46 -2.12
C LEU A 305 -8.04 19.12 -1.54
N CYS A 306 -6.99 19.32 -2.34
CA CYS A 306 -5.62 19.04 -1.92
C CYS A 306 -5.17 19.98 -0.79
N ASP A 307 -5.54 21.23 -0.83
CA ASP A 307 -5.18 22.23 0.19
C ASP A 307 -5.91 21.97 1.51
N ASN A 308 -7.22 21.78 1.47
CA ASN A 308 -8.03 21.51 2.66
C ASN A 308 -7.63 20.21 3.35
N LEU A 309 -7.53 19.12 2.58
CA LEU A 309 -7.15 17.82 3.11
C LEU A 309 -5.70 17.83 3.62
N GLY A 310 -4.77 18.45 2.88
CA GLY A 310 -3.36 18.55 3.30
C GLY A 310 -3.16 19.40 4.54
N THR A 311 -3.98 20.45 4.72
CA THR A 311 -4.00 21.24 5.96
C THR A 311 -4.47 20.43 7.15
N THR A 312 -5.47 19.59 6.94
CA THR A 312 -6.00 18.69 7.95
C THR A 312 -5.01 17.58 8.32
N LEU A 313 -4.38 16.94 7.34
CA LEU A 313 -3.42 15.86 7.55
C LEU A 313 -2.08 16.34 8.14
N ARG A 314 -1.69 17.59 7.88
CA ARG A 314 -0.37 18.14 8.24
C ARG A 314 0.80 17.27 7.76
N ALA A 315 0.60 16.60 6.65
CA ALA A 315 1.51 15.63 6.05
C ALA A 315 1.61 15.87 4.55
N PRO A 316 2.67 15.39 3.89
CA PRO A 316 2.74 15.44 2.42
C PRO A 316 1.59 14.67 1.80
N LEU A 317 0.97 15.27 0.78
CA LEU A 317 -0.22 14.72 0.13
C LEU A 317 -0.08 14.76 -1.38
N ILE A 318 -0.46 13.67 -2.05
CA ILE A 318 -0.58 13.55 -3.50
C ILE A 318 -2.00 13.09 -3.83
N ILE A 319 -2.74 13.88 -4.62
CA ILE A 319 -4.06 13.49 -5.13
C ILE A 319 -3.97 13.29 -6.63
N ARG A 320 -4.11 12.06 -7.08
CA ARG A 320 -4.01 11.64 -8.49
C ARG A 320 -5.34 11.80 -9.21
N ALA A 321 -5.32 12.30 -10.44
CA ALA A 321 -6.49 12.48 -11.30
C ALA A 321 -6.33 11.87 -12.70
N GLY A 322 -5.61 10.76 -12.80
CA GLY A 322 -5.39 10.03 -14.06
C GLY A 322 -4.62 10.84 -15.09
N ALA A 323 -5.16 10.97 -16.31
CA ALA A 323 -4.51 11.71 -17.40
C ALA A 323 -4.28 13.21 -17.11
N ARG A 324 -4.92 13.75 -16.09
CA ARG A 324 -4.71 15.14 -15.64
C ARG A 324 -3.57 15.28 -14.65
N GLY A 325 -2.82 14.21 -14.36
CA GLY A 325 -1.70 14.24 -13.44
C GLY A 325 -2.08 14.18 -11.97
N ALA A 326 -1.38 14.93 -11.13
CA ALA A 326 -1.54 14.91 -9.69
C ALA A 326 -1.35 16.29 -9.07
N TRP A 327 -2.01 16.52 -7.94
CA TRP A 327 -1.85 17.69 -7.09
C TRP A 327 -1.04 17.30 -5.87
N VAL A 328 0.06 17.98 -5.65
CA VAL A 328 1.04 17.69 -4.59
C VAL A 328 1.08 18.86 -3.62
N ARG A 329 1.04 18.55 -2.32
CA ARG A 329 1.18 19.54 -1.26
C ARG A 329 2.15 19.04 -0.18
N LEU A 330 3.11 19.87 0.16
CA LEU A 330 3.96 19.69 1.33
C LEU A 330 3.31 20.37 2.56
N PRO A 331 3.63 19.96 3.78
CA PRO A 331 3.13 20.61 4.99
C PRO A 331 3.48 22.11 5.00
N GLY A 332 2.46 22.96 5.18
CA GLY A 332 2.63 24.42 5.17
C GLY A 332 2.95 25.06 3.81
N GLY A 333 3.09 24.24 2.75
CA GLY A 333 3.36 24.72 1.39
C GLY A 333 2.09 24.95 0.56
N GLU A 334 2.28 25.51 -0.61
CA GLU A 334 1.24 25.63 -1.64
C GLU A 334 1.01 24.31 -2.38
N VAL A 335 -0.14 24.19 -3.01
CA VAL A 335 -0.45 23.06 -3.88
C VAL A 335 0.22 23.25 -5.24
N THR A 336 1.03 22.27 -5.62
CA THR A 336 1.69 22.21 -6.93
C THR A 336 0.95 21.18 -7.81
N HIS A 337 0.58 21.57 -9.02
CA HIS A 337 0.10 20.65 -10.04
C HIS A 337 1.28 20.00 -10.75
N VAL A 338 1.25 18.69 -10.89
CA VAL A 338 2.22 17.89 -11.65
C VAL A 338 1.49 17.24 -12.81
N ASP A 339 1.83 17.66 -14.03
CA ASP A 339 1.13 17.23 -15.23
C ASP A 339 1.10 15.71 -15.42
N GLY A 340 0.04 15.25 -16.06
CA GLY A 340 -0.09 13.88 -16.50
C GLY A 340 0.51 13.69 -17.90
N PHE A 341 0.75 12.44 -18.23
CA PHE A 341 1.22 12.08 -19.57
C PHE A 341 0.05 11.51 -20.38
N PRO A 342 -0.36 12.19 -21.47
CA PRO A 342 -1.42 11.67 -22.34
C PRO A 342 -1.08 10.29 -22.88
N THR A 343 -2.02 9.37 -22.79
CA THR A 343 -1.83 8.01 -23.26
C THR A 343 -3.11 7.42 -23.82
N LYS A 344 -2.99 6.46 -24.74
CA LYS A 344 -4.10 5.67 -25.24
C LYS A 344 -4.34 4.50 -24.29
N ALA A 345 -5.15 4.74 -23.25
CA ALA A 345 -5.43 3.74 -22.22
C ALA A 345 -6.16 2.51 -22.81
N VAL A 346 -5.55 1.35 -22.66
CA VAL A 346 -6.18 0.05 -22.98
C VAL A 346 -6.94 -0.45 -21.73
N HIS A 347 -6.28 -0.47 -20.56
CA HIS A 347 -6.91 -0.81 -19.28
C HIS A 347 -6.36 0.08 -18.16
N LYS A 348 -7.26 0.58 -17.29
CA LYS A 348 -6.90 1.53 -16.21
C LYS A 348 -6.67 0.88 -14.85
N ARG A 349 -6.81 -0.44 -14.75
CA ARG A 349 -6.63 -1.16 -13.48
C ARG A 349 -5.17 -1.08 -13.02
N SER A 350 -4.95 -0.98 -11.72
CA SER A 350 -3.62 -0.99 -11.08
C SER A 350 -2.64 0.13 -11.46
N ALA A 351 -3.02 1.08 -12.33
CA ALA A 351 -2.17 2.24 -12.63
C ALA A 351 -1.76 3.00 -11.36
N GLY A 352 -2.68 3.12 -10.40
CA GLY A 352 -2.38 3.73 -9.09
C GLY A 352 -1.36 2.97 -8.27
N THR A 353 -1.30 1.63 -8.39
CA THR A 353 -0.32 0.79 -7.69
C THR A 353 1.07 0.93 -8.33
N VAL A 354 1.13 0.98 -9.67
CA VAL A 354 2.38 1.27 -10.40
C VAL A 354 2.89 2.66 -10.03
N HIS A 355 2.00 3.67 -10.04
CA HIS A 355 2.35 5.02 -9.59
C HIS A 355 2.96 5.01 -8.17
N THR A 356 2.32 4.34 -7.21
CA THR A 356 2.83 4.27 -5.82
C THR A 356 4.20 3.59 -5.76
N GLY A 357 4.40 2.49 -6.49
CA GLY A 357 5.69 1.79 -6.52
C GLY A 357 6.81 2.67 -7.09
N VAL A 358 6.58 3.33 -8.22
CA VAL A 358 7.58 4.22 -8.82
C VAL A 358 7.82 5.46 -7.94
N LEU A 359 6.79 6.03 -7.33
CA LEU A 359 6.92 7.10 -6.34
C LEU A 359 7.88 6.69 -5.21
N CYS A 360 7.65 5.53 -4.60
CA CYS A 360 8.52 5.00 -3.53
C CYS A 360 9.96 4.81 -4.00
N ALA A 361 10.16 4.25 -5.22
CA ALA A 361 11.48 4.07 -5.79
C ALA A 361 12.22 5.39 -5.98
N MET A 362 11.54 6.41 -6.49
CA MET A 362 12.14 7.74 -6.71
C MET A 362 12.47 8.44 -5.40
N LEU A 363 11.62 8.32 -4.39
CA LEU A 363 11.88 8.83 -3.05
C LEU A 363 13.10 8.13 -2.41
N ALA A 364 13.24 6.81 -2.56
CA ALA A 364 14.41 6.06 -2.08
C ALA A 364 15.72 6.48 -2.77
N THR A 365 15.65 7.07 -3.97
CA THR A 365 16.82 7.68 -4.65
C THR A 365 17.07 9.13 -4.27
N GLY A 366 16.31 9.68 -3.31
CA GLY A 366 16.47 11.06 -2.82
C GLY A 366 15.84 12.14 -3.69
N ARG A 367 14.96 11.78 -4.64
CA ARG A 367 14.23 12.78 -5.42
C ARG A 367 13.18 13.50 -4.55
N SER A 368 12.93 14.76 -4.87
CA SER A 368 11.84 15.53 -4.25
C SER A 368 10.48 14.89 -4.53
N LEU A 369 9.48 15.20 -3.69
CA LEU A 369 8.13 14.65 -3.85
C LEU A 369 7.50 15.01 -5.21
N VAL A 370 7.76 16.21 -5.72
CA VAL A 370 7.26 16.68 -7.01
C VAL A 370 7.91 15.93 -8.16
N GLU A 371 9.25 15.80 -8.18
CA GLU A 371 9.96 15.04 -9.21
C GLU A 371 9.60 13.55 -9.17
N ALA A 372 9.49 12.97 -7.99
CA ALA A 372 9.07 11.58 -7.82
C ALA A 372 7.63 11.36 -8.34
N THR A 373 6.73 12.33 -8.14
CA THR A 373 5.37 12.29 -8.66
C THR A 373 5.34 12.40 -10.18
N GLN A 374 6.18 13.24 -10.79
CA GLN A 374 6.28 13.38 -12.24
C GLN A 374 6.69 12.03 -12.88
N VAL A 375 7.74 11.40 -12.37
CA VAL A 375 8.18 10.08 -12.86
C VAL A 375 7.10 9.01 -12.65
N ALA A 376 6.41 9.05 -11.52
CA ALA A 376 5.32 8.13 -11.22
C ALA A 376 4.10 8.32 -12.15
N ASN A 377 3.77 9.57 -12.53
CA ASN A 377 2.72 9.86 -13.52
C ASN A 377 3.08 9.26 -14.89
N ALA A 378 4.33 9.42 -15.36
CA ALA A 378 4.80 8.82 -16.60
C ALA A 378 4.71 7.30 -16.59
N ALA A 379 5.20 6.66 -15.53
CA ALA A 379 5.15 5.21 -15.39
C ALA A 379 3.71 4.66 -15.35
N ALA A 380 2.81 5.35 -14.64
CA ALA A 380 1.40 4.98 -14.60
C ALA A 380 0.75 5.07 -15.99
N SER A 381 1.07 6.08 -16.78
CA SER A 381 0.57 6.23 -18.15
C SER A 381 1.05 5.11 -19.06
N LEU A 382 2.35 4.81 -19.07
CA LEU A 382 2.91 3.71 -19.85
C LEU A 382 2.33 2.35 -19.44
N SER A 383 2.13 2.13 -18.14
CA SER A 383 1.61 0.84 -17.65
C SER A 383 0.21 0.49 -18.15
N ILE A 384 -0.64 1.49 -18.38
CA ILE A 384 -2.00 1.28 -18.91
C ILE A 384 -2.02 1.21 -20.43
N GLU A 385 -1.00 1.71 -21.10
CA GLU A 385 -0.77 1.58 -22.53
C GLU A 385 -0.25 0.16 -22.88
N HIS A 386 0.67 -0.37 -22.08
CA HIS A 386 1.29 -1.69 -22.22
C HIS A 386 0.48 -2.82 -21.59
N SER A 387 -0.79 -2.61 -21.35
CA SER A 387 -1.63 -3.61 -20.69
C SER A 387 -1.70 -4.91 -21.51
N GLU A 388 -1.36 -6.04 -20.89
CA GLU A 388 -1.49 -7.38 -21.42
C GLU A 388 -2.65 -8.12 -20.75
N ASN A 389 -3.56 -8.69 -21.54
CA ASN A 389 -4.71 -9.46 -21.05
C ASN A 389 -5.53 -8.73 -19.94
N GLY A 390 -5.61 -7.42 -20.03
CA GLY A 390 -6.31 -6.62 -19.02
C GLY A 390 -5.51 -6.31 -17.76
N ILE A 391 -4.22 -6.64 -17.73
CA ILE A 391 -3.30 -6.45 -16.65
C ILE A 391 -2.28 -5.38 -17.05
N PRO A 392 -2.18 -4.24 -16.34
CA PRO A 392 -1.13 -3.27 -16.59
C PRO A 392 0.26 -3.87 -16.35
N VAL A 393 1.14 -3.64 -17.29
CA VAL A 393 2.55 -4.05 -17.20
C VAL A 393 3.37 -2.84 -16.76
N PRO A 394 4.08 -2.89 -15.62
CA PRO A 394 4.97 -1.81 -15.24
C PRO A 394 6.06 -1.61 -16.28
N PRO A 395 6.32 -0.35 -16.73
CA PRO A 395 7.30 -0.07 -17.77
C PRO A 395 8.74 -0.17 -17.25
N ALA A 396 9.69 -0.32 -18.19
CA ALA A 396 11.12 -0.27 -17.86
C ALA A 396 11.55 1.17 -17.51
N ARG A 397 12.59 1.29 -16.68
CA ARG A 397 13.12 2.58 -16.22
C ARG A 397 13.44 3.56 -17.35
N ASP A 398 14.20 3.09 -18.36
CA ASP A 398 14.67 3.96 -19.43
C ASP A 398 13.51 4.51 -20.27
N GLU A 399 12.45 3.74 -20.44
CA GLU A 399 11.24 4.16 -21.14
C GLU A 399 10.50 5.25 -20.37
N VAL A 400 10.39 5.10 -19.04
CA VAL A 400 9.77 6.10 -18.16
C VAL A 400 10.56 7.41 -18.19
N LEU A 401 11.88 7.34 -18.04
CA LEU A 401 12.73 8.53 -18.03
C LEU A 401 12.72 9.26 -19.39
N ALA A 402 12.75 8.51 -20.48
CA ALA A 402 12.63 9.09 -21.82
C ALA A 402 11.27 9.78 -22.05
N LEU A 403 10.18 9.29 -21.46
CA LEU A 403 8.87 9.96 -21.54
C LEU A 403 8.88 11.26 -20.73
N VAL A 404 9.46 11.27 -19.55
CA VAL A 404 9.61 12.49 -18.70
C VAL A 404 10.42 13.56 -19.42
N GLU A 405 11.56 13.19 -20.03
CA GLU A 405 12.41 14.12 -20.78
C GLU A 405 11.68 14.73 -21.99
N ARG A 406 10.90 13.93 -22.73
CA ARG A 406 10.08 14.44 -23.85
C ARG A 406 8.99 15.40 -23.40
N GLY A 407 8.36 15.13 -22.26
CA GLY A 407 7.35 16.02 -21.66
C GLY A 407 7.96 17.38 -21.33
N ALA A 408 9.09 17.40 -20.64
CA ALA A 408 9.81 18.64 -20.31
C ALA A 408 10.25 19.45 -21.56
N ALA A 409 10.62 18.76 -22.63
CA ALA A 409 11.02 19.44 -23.88
C ALA A 409 9.84 20.05 -24.68
N SER A 410 8.61 19.63 -24.44
CA SER A 410 7.41 20.15 -25.10
C SER A 410 6.85 21.41 -24.43
N GLU A 411 7.33 21.77 -23.24
CA GLU A 411 6.91 22.95 -22.46
C GLU A 411 7.79 24.19 -22.74
N HIS A 412 8.83 24.08 -23.57
CA HIS A 412 9.73 25.14 -24.02
C HIS A 412 9.57 25.38 -25.50
#